data_147488b1fc282344d6c7fc7c68ca4c6d
#
_entry.id   147488b1fc282344d6c7fc7c68ca4c6d
#
_cell.length_a   1.000
_cell.length_b   1.000
_cell.length_c   1.000
_cell.angle_alpha   90.00
_cell.angle_beta   90.00
_cell.angle_gamma   90.00
#
_symmetry.space_group_name_H-M   'P 1'
#
loop_
_entity.id
_entity.type
_entity.pdbx_description
1 polymer ?
#
loop_
_entity_poly.entity_id
_entity_poly.type
_entity_poly.pdbx_seq_one_letter_code
_entity_poly.pdbx_strand_id
1 'polypeptide(L)'
;MTQPIGGHACCVSACTLFDQPDMHVRAAELTDRGWALSVETRGREAACPDCGVIAARAKDRDRVLLHDLPAHGVPVRLVWSKRRWRCQEPACARTSFTEPHPVAAPRARLTTRAVAWCADQIASHDITVSALAGMLGVAWHTVWNTVAPMIRARIADPARLEGVRRLGVDEHIWTHVGLPGRRAVTGIIDHTPDEDGRPRARLLDLVPGRSGAAYQGWLARQSPAFRDGVTTATLDPFRGYANAIRDQLPATQVVLDAFHIVKLGTQMVDEVRRRVQQNTTGHRGRAGDPLYRIRRALTCGVEHLTERQAARLEAGLAAGDPHDEVLVAWQCYQKLRAVYHQPTSTTGRALAVEVIDSLHTCPIPEIARLGRTLRRWREEILAYFHTNGASNGPTEAVNGVIETMRRVARGFRNPENYRLRALMAAGGHRPWRTP
;
A
#
# COMPACT_ATOMS: atom_id res chain seq x y z
N MET A 1 -45.04 2.72 16.26
CA MET A 1 -46.11 3.47 15.57
C MET A 1 -45.83 3.40 14.06
N THR A 2 -46.54 2.51 13.39
CA THR A 2 -46.47 2.30 11.93
C THR A 2 -47.46 3.27 11.29
N GLN A 3 -47.01 4.36 10.68
CA GLN A 3 -47.86 5.11 9.74
C GLN A 3 -47.65 4.56 8.34
N PRO A 4 -48.67 3.99 7.70
CA PRO A 4 -48.59 3.68 6.28
C PRO A 4 -48.59 4.99 5.50
N ILE A 5 -47.56 5.18 4.65
CA ILE A 5 -47.49 6.30 3.71
C ILE A 5 -48.57 6.08 2.63
N GLY A 6 -49.77 6.58 2.89
CA GLY A 6 -50.86 6.58 1.93
C GLY A 6 -51.04 7.95 1.30
N GLY A 7 -50.71 8.06 0.00
CA GLY A 7 -50.96 9.26 -0.81
C GLY A 7 -49.85 9.53 -1.83
N HIS A 8 -50.22 9.92 -3.05
CA HIS A 8 -49.32 10.16 -4.17
C HIS A 8 -48.16 11.18 -3.88
N ALA A 9 -48.35 12.15 -3.00
CA ALA A 9 -47.37 13.15 -2.62
C ALA A 9 -46.21 12.57 -1.79
N CYS A 10 -46.46 11.68 -0.84
CA CYS A 10 -45.44 10.99 -0.05
C CYS A 10 -44.54 10.05 -0.88
N CYS A 11 -45.13 9.44 -1.91
CA CYS A 11 -44.46 8.56 -2.82
C CYS A 11 -43.38 9.31 -3.67
N VAL A 12 -43.70 10.51 -4.17
CA VAL A 12 -42.76 11.31 -4.95
C VAL A 12 -41.51 11.64 -4.12
N SER A 13 -41.65 12.09 -2.89
CA SER A 13 -40.54 12.40 -1.99
C SER A 13 -39.68 11.16 -1.67
N ALA A 14 -40.31 10.02 -1.38
CA ALA A 14 -39.59 8.79 -1.10
C ALA A 14 -38.85 8.26 -2.33
N CYS A 15 -39.42 8.34 -3.53
CA CYS A 15 -38.78 7.97 -4.78
C CYS A 15 -37.61 8.90 -5.11
N THR A 16 -37.74 10.22 -4.85
CA THR A 16 -36.67 11.20 -5.07
C THR A 16 -35.49 10.93 -4.13
N LEU A 17 -35.74 10.67 -2.85
CA LEU A 17 -34.67 10.32 -1.89
C LEU A 17 -34.04 8.97 -2.17
N PHE A 18 -34.82 8.01 -2.67
CA PHE A 18 -34.30 6.70 -3.05
C PHE A 18 -33.41 6.77 -4.30
N ASP A 19 -33.71 7.67 -5.21
CA ASP A 19 -32.91 7.98 -6.42
C ASP A 19 -32.44 6.72 -7.18
N GLN A 20 -33.41 5.88 -7.58
CA GLN A 20 -33.16 4.74 -8.46
C GLN A 20 -34.05 4.86 -9.70
N PRO A 21 -33.42 5.00 -10.90
CA PRO A 21 -34.16 5.06 -12.16
C PRO A 21 -35.13 3.90 -12.28
N ASP A 22 -36.32 4.17 -12.82
CA ASP A 22 -37.37 3.18 -13.09
C ASP A 22 -37.87 2.35 -11.91
N MET A 23 -37.51 2.74 -10.68
CA MET A 23 -38.04 2.11 -9.46
C MET A 23 -39.04 3.04 -8.75
N HIS A 24 -39.98 2.39 -8.08
CA HIS A 24 -41.03 3.03 -7.30
C HIS A 24 -41.03 2.50 -5.88
N VAL A 25 -40.95 3.41 -4.90
CA VAL A 25 -41.08 3.06 -3.46
C VAL A 25 -42.55 3.03 -3.11
N ARG A 26 -43.05 1.85 -2.73
CA ARG A 26 -44.45 1.62 -2.30
C ARG A 26 -44.68 1.87 -0.84
N ALA A 27 -43.70 1.52 -0.01
CA ALA A 27 -43.76 1.71 1.44
C ALA A 27 -42.32 1.85 1.98
N ALA A 28 -42.17 2.58 3.08
CA ALA A 28 -40.98 2.70 3.86
C ALA A 28 -41.32 2.50 5.34
N GLU A 29 -40.59 1.63 6.02
CA GLU A 29 -40.80 1.30 7.43
C GLU A 29 -39.44 1.27 8.15
N LEU A 30 -39.39 1.92 9.32
CA LEU A 30 -38.22 1.81 10.21
C LEU A 30 -38.48 0.63 11.18
N THR A 31 -37.60 -0.38 11.09
CA THR A 31 -37.65 -1.58 11.92
C THR A 31 -36.49 -1.60 12.91
N ASP A 32 -36.45 -2.57 13.81
CA ASP A 32 -35.29 -2.86 14.68
C ASP A 32 -33.98 -3.14 13.92
N ARG A 33 -34.07 -3.51 12.64
CA ARG A 33 -32.95 -3.82 11.75
C ARG A 33 -32.62 -2.72 10.73
N GLY A 34 -33.16 -1.52 10.88
CA GLY A 34 -33.03 -0.40 9.98
C GLY A 34 -34.23 -0.24 9.04
N TRP A 35 -34.06 0.56 7.99
CA TRP A 35 -35.10 0.84 7.01
C TRP A 35 -35.45 -0.38 6.16
N ALA A 36 -36.74 -0.65 5.98
CA ALA A 36 -37.26 -1.60 5.01
C ALA A 36 -38.08 -0.85 3.94
N LEU A 37 -37.57 -0.80 2.71
CA LEU A 37 -38.23 -0.16 1.57
C LEU A 37 -38.86 -1.23 0.67
N SER A 38 -40.17 -1.21 0.54
CA SER A 38 -40.92 -2.03 -0.44
C SER A 38 -40.87 -1.31 -1.77
N VAL A 39 -40.23 -1.93 -2.78
CA VAL A 39 -40.01 -1.31 -4.09
C VAL A 39 -40.47 -2.20 -5.24
N GLU A 40 -40.84 -1.59 -6.37
CA GLU A 40 -41.13 -2.27 -7.63
C GLU A 40 -40.63 -1.46 -8.82
N THR A 41 -40.45 -2.09 -9.97
CA THR A 41 -40.12 -1.42 -11.23
C THR A 41 -41.38 -0.69 -11.79
N ARG A 42 -41.17 0.47 -12.41
CA ARG A 42 -42.23 1.26 -13.05
C ARG A 42 -42.65 0.67 -14.39
N GLY A 43 -41.74 -0.01 -15.11
CA GLY A 43 -41.98 -0.60 -16.41
C GLY A 43 -43.18 -1.56 -16.42
N ARG A 44 -44.03 -1.48 -17.44
CA ARG A 44 -45.22 -2.35 -17.60
C ARG A 44 -44.98 -3.48 -18.59
N GLU A 45 -43.82 -3.54 -19.21
CA GLU A 45 -43.42 -4.53 -20.19
C GLU A 45 -41.92 -4.82 -20.09
N ALA A 46 -41.47 -5.93 -20.61
CA ALA A 46 -40.04 -6.29 -20.65
C ALA A 46 -39.77 -7.18 -21.88
N ALA A 47 -38.61 -6.97 -22.50
CA ALA A 47 -38.13 -7.81 -23.60
C ALA A 47 -37.65 -9.17 -23.09
N CYS A 48 -38.00 -10.24 -23.76
CA CYS A 48 -37.42 -11.58 -23.53
C CYS A 48 -35.92 -11.54 -23.82
N PRO A 49 -35.05 -12.00 -22.90
CA PRO A 49 -33.60 -11.94 -23.11
C PRO A 49 -33.10 -12.90 -24.21
N ASP A 50 -33.89 -13.87 -24.64
CA ASP A 50 -33.49 -14.84 -25.66
C ASP A 50 -33.99 -14.48 -27.05
N CYS A 51 -35.26 -14.04 -27.19
CA CYS A 51 -35.84 -13.75 -28.50
C CYS A 51 -36.19 -12.26 -28.74
N GLY A 52 -36.05 -11.39 -27.72
CA GLY A 52 -36.34 -9.96 -27.82
C GLY A 52 -37.84 -9.59 -27.84
N VAL A 53 -38.77 -10.52 -27.93
CA VAL A 53 -40.21 -10.26 -27.96
C VAL A 53 -40.65 -9.60 -26.66
N ILE A 54 -41.42 -8.49 -26.80
CA ILE A 54 -41.93 -7.71 -25.67
C ILE A 54 -43.06 -8.47 -24.98
N ALA A 55 -42.93 -8.71 -23.68
CA ALA A 55 -43.96 -9.28 -22.82
C ALA A 55 -44.60 -8.18 -22.01
N ALA A 56 -45.90 -7.98 -22.19
CA ALA A 56 -46.73 -6.99 -21.45
C ALA A 56 -47.51 -7.66 -20.28
N ARG A 57 -47.56 -8.99 -20.23
CA ARG A 57 -48.33 -9.73 -19.21
C ARG A 57 -47.39 -10.40 -18.20
N ALA A 58 -47.36 -9.88 -16.97
CA ALA A 58 -46.68 -10.53 -15.89
C ALA A 58 -47.31 -11.88 -15.54
N LYS A 59 -46.49 -12.91 -15.33
CA LYS A 59 -46.91 -14.23 -14.88
C LYS A 59 -47.20 -14.23 -13.36
N ASP A 60 -46.22 -13.74 -12.62
CA ASP A 60 -46.21 -13.69 -11.16
C ASP A 60 -45.17 -12.65 -10.68
N ARG A 61 -44.91 -12.59 -9.36
CA ARG A 61 -43.90 -11.73 -8.74
C ARG A 61 -43.12 -12.51 -7.71
N ASP A 62 -41.79 -12.34 -7.74
CA ASP A 62 -40.89 -12.86 -6.71
C ASP A 62 -40.51 -11.71 -5.75
N ARG A 63 -40.32 -12.06 -4.48
CA ARG A 63 -39.77 -11.10 -3.50
C ARG A 63 -38.26 -11.30 -3.38
N VAL A 64 -37.49 -10.28 -3.76
CA VAL A 64 -36.03 -10.27 -3.69
C VAL A 64 -35.62 -9.30 -2.59
N LEU A 65 -34.77 -9.77 -1.67
CA LEU A 65 -34.19 -8.94 -0.62
C LEU A 65 -32.79 -8.49 -1.04
N LEU A 66 -32.60 -7.17 -1.07
CA LEU A 66 -31.29 -6.53 -1.33
C LEU A 66 -30.94 -5.61 -0.16
N HIS A 67 -29.65 -5.41 0.07
CA HIS A 67 -29.16 -4.36 0.97
C HIS A 67 -28.62 -3.20 0.14
N ASP A 68 -28.94 -1.99 0.57
CA ASP A 68 -28.57 -0.75 -0.12
C ASP A 68 -27.71 0.15 0.77
N LEU A 69 -27.35 1.34 0.27
CA LEU A 69 -26.63 2.35 1.04
C LEU A 69 -27.30 2.61 2.38
N PRO A 70 -26.56 2.72 3.48
CA PRO A 70 -27.12 3.08 4.78
C PRO A 70 -27.72 4.49 4.71
N ALA A 71 -28.85 4.69 5.38
CA ALA A 71 -29.51 5.98 5.47
C ALA A 71 -29.78 6.34 6.93
N HIS A 72 -29.53 7.61 7.30
CA HIS A 72 -29.70 8.11 8.67
C HIS A 72 -28.99 7.26 9.73
N GLY A 73 -27.79 6.73 9.39
CA GLY A 73 -26.97 5.94 10.31
C GLY A 73 -27.41 4.47 10.52
N VAL A 74 -28.43 4.01 9.80
CA VAL A 74 -28.93 2.63 9.92
C VAL A 74 -28.94 1.91 8.56
N PRO A 75 -28.87 0.56 8.55
CA PRO A 75 -28.97 -0.24 7.32
C PRO A 75 -30.26 0.00 6.55
N VAL A 76 -30.20 -0.14 5.23
CA VAL A 76 -31.37 -0.10 4.34
C VAL A 76 -31.55 -1.43 3.62
N ARG A 77 -32.74 -2.01 3.70
CA ARG A 77 -33.13 -3.23 3.01
C ARG A 77 -34.20 -2.91 1.99
N LEU A 78 -34.00 -3.36 0.75
CA LEU A 78 -35.01 -3.28 -0.30
C LEU A 78 -35.73 -4.62 -0.39
N VAL A 79 -37.03 -4.57 -0.27
CA VAL A 79 -37.93 -5.70 -0.54
C VAL A 79 -38.49 -5.46 -1.94
N TRP A 80 -37.78 -5.95 -2.95
CA TRP A 80 -38.14 -5.75 -4.34
C TRP A 80 -39.19 -6.75 -4.79
N SER A 81 -40.37 -6.27 -5.17
CA SER A 81 -41.45 -7.04 -5.81
C SER A 81 -41.11 -7.18 -7.31
N LYS A 82 -40.26 -8.13 -7.63
CA LYS A 82 -39.71 -8.40 -8.95
C LYS A 82 -40.66 -9.17 -9.82
N ARG A 83 -40.99 -8.69 -11.03
CA ARG A 83 -41.92 -9.36 -11.92
C ARG A 83 -41.27 -10.51 -12.66
N ARG A 84 -42.01 -11.60 -12.85
CA ARG A 84 -41.76 -12.65 -13.83
C ARG A 84 -42.73 -12.50 -14.99
N TRP A 85 -42.16 -12.50 -16.18
CA TRP A 85 -42.88 -12.31 -17.43
C TRP A 85 -43.04 -13.65 -18.15
N ARG A 86 -44.09 -13.80 -18.93
CA ARG A 86 -44.27 -14.95 -19.83
C ARG A 86 -43.84 -14.54 -21.21
N CYS A 87 -42.89 -15.27 -21.82
CA CYS A 87 -42.56 -15.09 -23.23
C CYS A 87 -43.76 -15.45 -24.08
N GLN A 88 -44.06 -14.58 -25.06
CA GLN A 88 -45.20 -14.74 -25.95
C GLN A 88 -44.82 -15.36 -27.29
N GLU A 89 -43.54 -15.58 -27.54
CA GLU A 89 -43.02 -16.22 -28.74
C GLU A 89 -43.08 -17.75 -28.63
N PRO A 90 -43.94 -18.41 -29.42
CA PRO A 90 -44.14 -19.88 -29.32
C PRO A 90 -42.88 -20.67 -29.67
N ALA A 91 -42.03 -20.13 -30.58
CA ALA A 91 -40.78 -20.74 -31.00
C ALA A 91 -39.61 -20.52 -30.02
N CYS A 92 -39.81 -19.69 -28.98
CA CYS A 92 -38.78 -19.43 -28.01
C CYS A 92 -38.71 -20.54 -26.95
N ALA A 93 -37.51 -21.09 -26.73
CA ALA A 93 -37.29 -22.08 -25.70
C ALA A 93 -37.55 -21.57 -24.27
N ARG A 94 -37.53 -20.26 -24.07
CA ARG A 94 -37.80 -19.61 -22.79
C ARG A 94 -39.26 -19.30 -22.59
N THR A 95 -39.93 -20.05 -21.76
CA THR A 95 -41.35 -19.86 -21.46
C THR A 95 -41.61 -18.71 -20.50
N SER A 96 -40.65 -18.36 -19.65
CA SER A 96 -40.77 -17.24 -18.71
C SER A 96 -39.38 -16.69 -18.33
N PHE A 97 -39.35 -15.41 -17.96
CA PHE A 97 -38.12 -14.74 -17.53
C PHE A 97 -38.43 -13.71 -16.45
N THR A 98 -37.46 -13.44 -15.61
CA THR A 98 -37.54 -12.40 -14.57
C THR A 98 -37.02 -11.09 -15.16
N GLU A 99 -37.67 -9.97 -14.85
CA GLU A 99 -37.25 -8.65 -15.34
C GLU A 99 -35.78 -8.37 -14.95
N PRO A 100 -34.93 -7.97 -15.92
CA PRO A 100 -33.62 -7.43 -15.64
C PRO A 100 -33.76 -6.00 -15.09
N HIS A 101 -32.89 -5.60 -14.18
CA HIS A 101 -32.82 -4.21 -13.74
C HIS A 101 -31.39 -3.89 -13.26
N PRO A 102 -30.83 -2.70 -13.57
CA PRO A 102 -29.46 -2.34 -13.22
C PRO A 102 -29.23 -2.14 -11.72
N VAL A 103 -30.30 -2.07 -10.92
CA VAL A 103 -30.20 -1.93 -9.45
C VAL A 103 -29.41 -3.05 -8.80
N ALA A 104 -29.44 -4.25 -9.35
CA ALA A 104 -28.67 -5.38 -8.84
C ALA A 104 -28.43 -6.45 -9.92
N ALA A 105 -27.24 -7.05 -9.90
CA ALA A 105 -26.93 -8.22 -10.72
C ALA A 105 -27.81 -9.44 -10.32
N PRO A 106 -27.97 -10.44 -11.18
CA PRO A 106 -28.67 -11.67 -10.85
C PRO A 106 -28.10 -12.32 -9.58
N ARG A 107 -28.97 -12.72 -8.64
CA ARG A 107 -28.62 -13.34 -7.36
C ARG A 107 -27.77 -12.46 -6.41
N ALA A 108 -27.59 -11.17 -6.72
CA ALA A 108 -26.90 -10.25 -5.83
C ALA A 108 -27.66 -10.09 -4.49
N ARG A 109 -26.92 -9.81 -3.44
CA ARG A 109 -27.45 -9.42 -2.12
C ARG A 109 -27.33 -7.93 -1.86
N LEU A 110 -26.44 -7.25 -2.57
CA LEU A 110 -26.22 -5.81 -2.51
C LEU A 110 -26.69 -5.16 -3.81
N THR A 111 -27.16 -3.93 -3.71
CA THR A 111 -27.41 -3.11 -4.89
C THR A 111 -26.08 -2.74 -5.57
N THR A 112 -26.11 -2.48 -6.88
CA THR A 112 -24.94 -2.07 -7.65
C THR A 112 -24.28 -0.84 -7.05
N ARG A 113 -25.07 0.16 -6.62
CA ARG A 113 -24.53 1.37 -5.98
C ARG A 113 -23.91 1.10 -4.60
N ALA A 114 -24.48 0.17 -3.81
CA ALA A 114 -23.89 -0.20 -2.53
C ALA A 114 -22.55 -0.90 -2.69
N VAL A 115 -22.37 -1.71 -3.75
CA VAL A 115 -21.08 -2.31 -4.09
C VAL A 115 -20.04 -1.26 -4.49
N ALA A 116 -20.43 -0.32 -5.37
CA ALA A 116 -19.56 0.77 -5.79
C ALA A 116 -19.15 1.66 -4.60
N TRP A 117 -20.10 2.02 -3.75
CA TRP A 117 -19.85 2.75 -2.52
C TRP A 117 -18.89 2.02 -1.58
N CYS A 118 -19.08 0.72 -1.35
CA CYS A 118 -18.15 -0.06 -0.54
C CYS A 118 -16.72 -0.04 -1.09
N ALA A 119 -16.57 -0.18 -2.41
CA ALA A 119 -15.26 -0.13 -3.06
C ALA A 119 -14.59 1.25 -2.87
N ASP A 120 -15.36 2.33 -3.01
CA ASP A 120 -14.90 3.69 -2.79
C ASP A 120 -14.52 3.94 -1.31
N GLN A 121 -15.36 3.55 -0.36
CA GLN A 121 -15.05 3.68 1.08
C GLN A 121 -13.77 2.94 1.47
N ILE A 122 -13.51 1.79 0.86
CA ILE A 122 -12.28 1.04 1.05
C ILE A 122 -11.08 1.77 0.46
N ALA A 123 -11.22 2.31 -0.75
CA ALA A 123 -10.14 2.98 -1.47
C ALA A 123 -9.81 4.35 -0.86
N SER A 124 -10.85 5.11 -0.52
CA SER A 124 -10.74 6.54 -0.20
C SER A 124 -10.63 6.81 1.29
N HIS A 125 -11.26 6.00 2.14
CA HIS A 125 -11.40 6.31 3.56
C HIS A 125 -10.81 5.24 4.49
N ASP A 126 -10.12 4.23 3.99
CA ASP A 126 -9.55 3.11 4.74
C ASP A 126 -10.55 2.34 5.62
N ILE A 127 -11.85 2.46 5.31
CA ILE A 127 -12.89 1.79 6.10
C ILE A 127 -12.72 0.28 6.01
N THR A 128 -12.86 -0.40 7.15
CA THR A 128 -12.73 -1.86 7.19
C THR A 128 -13.95 -2.54 6.58
N VAL A 129 -13.75 -3.69 5.97
CA VAL A 129 -14.86 -4.52 5.46
C VAL A 129 -15.85 -4.89 6.57
N SER A 130 -15.37 -5.07 7.81
CA SER A 130 -16.22 -5.34 8.97
C SER A 130 -17.13 -4.16 9.32
N ALA A 131 -16.61 -2.93 9.25
CA ALA A 131 -17.43 -1.74 9.48
C ALA A 131 -18.49 -1.57 8.39
N LEU A 132 -18.10 -1.75 7.11
CA LEU A 132 -19.06 -1.70 5.99
C LEU A 132 -20.14 -2.79 6.11
N ALA A 133 -19.76 -3.99 6.52
CA ALA A 133 -20.72 -5.07 6.77
C ALA A 133 -21.72 -4.71 7.86
N GLY A 134 -21.26 -4.09 8.96
CA GLY A 134 -22.12 -3.56 10.02
C GLY A 134 -23.05 -2.45 9.52
N MET A 135 -22.53 -1.48 8.76
CA MET A 135 -23.31 -0.37 8.20
C MET A 135 -24.42 -0.85 7.23
N LEU A 136 -24.15 -1.92 6.48
CA LEU A 136 -25.11 -2.51 5.53
C LEU A 136 -26.02 -3.56 6.17
N GLY A 137 -25.76 -3.98 7.41
CA GLY A 137 -26.50 -5.06 8.06
C GLY A 137 -26.31 -6.44 7.41
N VAL A 138 -25.09 -6.74 6.92
CA VAL A 138 -24.74 -8.00 6.24
C VAL A 138 -23.51 -8.65 6.85
N ALA A 139 -23.23 -9.89 6.45
CA ALA A 139 -22.00 -10.57 6.87
C ALA A 139 -20.78 -10.05 6.11
N TRP A 140 -19.60 -10.13 6.74
CA TRP A 140 -18.31 -9.69 6.18
C TRP A 140 -18.05 -10.24 4.76
N HIS A 141 -18.29 -11.54 4.56
CA HIS A 141 -18.07 -12.18 3.27
C HIS A 141 -19.03 -11.70 2.18
N THR A 142 -20.21 -11.20 2.51
CA THR A 142 -21.17 -10.63 1.55
C THR A 142 -20.58 -9.37 0.92
N VAL A 143 -19.96 -8.49 1.71
CA VAL A 143 -19.26 -7.31 1.21
C VAL A 143 -18.01 -7.72 0.44
N TRP A 144 -17.15 -8.53 1.05
CA TRP A 144 -15.84 -8.84 0.45
C TRP A 144 -15.95 -9.60 -0.86
N ASN A 145 -16.79 -10.62 -0.94
CA ASN A 145 -16.96 -11.43 -2.16
C ASN A 145 -17.53 -10.61 -3.33
N THR A 146 -18.22 -9.52 -3.05
CA THR A 146 -18.78 -8.64 -4.08
C THR A 146 -17.79 -7.56 -4.49
N VAL A 147 -17.02 -6.99 -3.55
CA VAL A 147 -16.07 -5.90 -3.81
C VAL A 147 -14.73 -6.42 -4.35
N ALA A 148 -14.24 -7.57 -3.87
CA ALA A 148 -12.94 -8.11 -4.28
C ALA A 148 -12.79 -8.33 -5.81
N PRO A 149 -13.80 -8.79 -6.56
CA PRO A 149 -13.71 -8.88 -8.02
C PRO A 149 -13.50 -7.52 -8.69
N MET A 150 -14.15 -6.45 -8.21
CA MET A 150 -13.94 -5.10 -8.74
C MET A 150 -12.53 -4.60 -8.48
N ILE A 151 -12.02 -4.87 -7.28
CA ILE A 151 -10.63 -4.53 -6.93
C ILE A 151 -9.66 -5.27 -7.83
N ARG A 152 -9.87 -6.58 -8.05
CA ARG A 152 -9.04 -7.38 -8.95
C ARG A 152 -9.05 -6.85 -10.38
N ALA A 153 -10.22 -6.48 -10.89
CA ALA A 153 -10.34 -5.90 -12.24
C ALA A 153 -9.53 -4.60 -12.38
N ARG A 154 -9.61 -3.69 -11.39
CA ARG A 154 -8.80 -2.46 -11.37
C ARG A 154 -7.29 -2.74 -11.31
N ILE A 155 -6.88 -3.74 -10.52
CA ILE A 155 -5.47 -4.11 -10.35
C ILE A 155 -4.94 -4.82 -11.61
N ALA A 156 -5.77 -5.57 -12.31
CA ALA A 156 -5.42 -6.27 -13.54
C ALA A 156 -5.31 -5.35 -14.76
N ASP A 157 -5.72 -4.09 -14.67
CA ASP A 157 -5.61 -3.12 -15.75
C ASP A 157 -4.14 -2.85 -16.11
N PRO A 158 -3.68 -3.20 -17.33
CA PRO A 158 -2.29 -2.98 -17.76
C PRO A 158 -1.89 -1.49 -17.76
N ALA A 159 -2.84 -0.58 -17.97
CA ALA A 159 -2.60 0.87 -17.97
C ALA A 159 -1.98 1.35 -16.65
N ARG A 160 -2.16 0.61 -15.54
CA ARG A 160 -1.49 0.93 -14.27
C ARG A 160 0.04 0.87 -14.34
N LEU A 161 0.60 0.15 -15.28
CA LEU A 161 2.05 -0.01 -15.42
C LEU A 161 2.64 0.88 -16.52
N GLU A 162 1.80 1.59 -17.26
CA GLU A 162 2.25 2.53 -18.28
C GLU A 162 2.97 3.74 -17.67
N GLY A 163 4.00 4.22 -18.35
CA GLY A 163 4.76 5.39 -17.97
C GLY A 163 5.67 5.21 -16.74
N VAL A 164 5.78 4.00 -16.18
CA VAL A 164 6.70 3.73 -15.07
C VAL A 164 8.15 3.80 -15.55
N ARG A 165 8.93 4.71 -14.95
CA ARG A 165 10.33 4.95 -15.25
C ARG A 165 11.27 4.74 -14.06
N ARG A 166 10.75 4.88 -12.85
CA ARG A 166 11.53 4.74 -11.62
C ARG A 166 10.87 3.74 -10.68
N LEU A 167 11.62 2.73 -10.30
CA LEU A 167 11.15 1.69 -9.37
C LEU A 167 11.82 1.85 -8.00
N GLY A 168 11.06 1.58 -6.94
CA GLY A 168 11.57 1.27 -5.61
C GLY A 168 11.20 -0.16 -5.24
N VAL A 169 12.07 -0.82 -4.51
CA VAL A 169 11.82 -2.16 -3.98
C VAL A 169 12.27 -2.24 -2.52
N ASP A 170 11.41 -2.84 -1.69
CA ASP A 170 11.68 -3.04 -0.28
C ASP A 170 10.92 -4.25 0.26
N GLU A 171 11.33 -4.74 1.43
CA GLU A 171 10.61 -5.80 2.13
C GLU A 171 9.61 -5.22 3.14
N HIS A 172 8.45 -5.86 3.25
CA HIS A 172 7.43 -5.49 4.21
C HIS A 172 6.93 -6.73 4.98
N ILE A 173 6.78 -6.60 6.29
CA ILE A 173 6.24 -7.68 7.15
C ILE A 173 4.73 -7.55 7.22
N TRP A 174 4.01 -8.43 6.53
CA TRP A 174 2.55 -8.40 6.49
C TRP A 174 1.89 -9.12 7.68
N THR A 175 2.59 -10.06 8.31
CA THR A 175 2.11 -10.79 9.50
C THR A 175 3.27 -11.15 10.43
N HIS A 176 3.01 -11.17 11.73
CA HIS A 176 3.96 -11.64 12.74
C HIS A 176 3.73 -13.12 13.13
N VAL A 177 2.68 -13.74 12.57
CA VAL A 177 2.28 -15.12 12.84
C VAL A 177 2.68 -16.03 11.68
N GLY A 178 2.97 -17.29 11.96
CA GLY A 178 3.32 -18.31 10.98
C GLY A 178 4.84 -18.48 10.77
N LEU A 179 5.21 -19.23 9.74
CA LEU A 179 6.62 -19.55 9.42
C LEU A 179 7.37 -18.27 9.00
N PRO A 180 8.62 -18.05 9.45
CA PRO A 180 9.41 -16.85 9.16
C PRO A 180 9.45 -16.49 7.66
N GLY A 181 9.65 -17.45 6.77
CA GLY A 181 9.71 -17.22 5.32
C GLY A 181 8.39 -16.79 4.66
N ARG A 182 7.25 -16.92 5.36
CA ARG A 182 5.92 -16.53 4.87
C ARG A 182 5.41 -15.22 5.48
N ARG A 183 6.21 -14.56 6.32
CA ARG A 183 5.81 -13.33 7.02
C ARG A 183 6.11 -12.07 6.23
N ALA A 184 6.98 -12.14 5.26
CA ALA A 184 7.42 -11.01 4.45
C ALA A 184 6.82 -11.05 3.05
N VAL A 185 6.65 -9.88 2.49
CA VAL A 185 6.34 -9.63 1.08
C VAL A 185 7.36 -8.63 0.52
N THR A 186 7.62 -8.70 -0.77
CA THR A 186 8.38 -7.69 -1.50
C THR A 186 7.41 -6.67 -2.06
N GLY A 187 7.55 -5.41 -1.68
CA GLY A 187 6.84 -4.27 -2.21
C GLY A 187 7.55 -3.72 -3.45
N ILE A 188 6.80 -3.49 -4.51
CA ILE A 188 7.29 -2.88 -5.75
C ILE A 188 6.53 -1.56 -5.95
N ILE A 189 7.27 -0.47 -5.98
CA ILE A 189 6.74 0.89 -5.90
C ILE A 189 7.17 1.67 -7.14
N ASP A 190 6.27 2.44 -7.71
CA ASP A 190 6.56 3.43 -8.73
C ASP A 190 6.95 4.75 -8.06
N HIS A 191 8.13 5.25 -8.38
CA HIS A 191 8.67 6.53 -7.93
C HIS A 191 8.70 7.58 -9.05
N THR A 192 8.11 7.27 -10.20
CA THR A 192 8.10 8.18 -11.34
C THR A 192 7.42 9.48 -10.94
N PRO A 193 8.07 10.63 -11.06
CA PRO A 193 7.43 11.91 -10.84
C PRO A 193 6.24 12.11 -11.79
N ASP A 194 5.33 12.99 -11.42
CA ASP A 194 4.27 13.42 -12.32
C ASP A 194 4.81 14.30 -13.46
N GLU A 195 3.93 14.77 -14.35
CA GLU A 195 4.28 15.61 -15.50
C GLU A 195 4.90 16.96 -15.10
N ASP A 196 4.58 17.46 -13.90
CA ASP A 196 5.15 18.66 -13.30
C ASP A 196 6.47 18.40 -12.57
N GLY A 197 6.98 17.16 -12.56
CA GLY A 197 8.18 16.75 -11.84
C GLY A 197 8.00 16.58 -10.33
N ARG A 198 6.77 16.62 -9.82
CA ARG A 198 6.51 16.45 -8.39
C ARG A 198 6.65 14.99 -7.96
N PRO A 199 7.15 14.73 -6.76
CA PRO A 199 7.27 13.36 -6.24
C PRO A 199 5.90 12.67 -6.19
N ARG A 200 5.79 11.54 -6.87
CA ARG A 200 4.63 10.66 -6.85
C ARG A 200 5.08 9.26 -6.48
N ALA A 201 4.42 8.66 -5.48
CA ALA A 201 4.71 7.28 -5.12
C ALA A 201 3.43 6.46 -5.10
N ARG A 202 3.45 5.29 -5.71
CA ARG A 202 2.32 4.34 -5.68
C ARG A 202 2.80 2.91 -5.68
N LEU A 203 2.06 2.06 -4.98
CA LEU A 203 2.28 0.63 -4.95
C LEU A 203 1.89 0.00 -6.28
N LEU A 204 2.84 -0.64 -6.96
CA LEU A 204 2.56 -1.45 -8.15
C LEU A 204 2.13 -2.85 -7.78
N ASP A 205 2.82 -3.49 -6.83
CA ASP A 205 2.46 -4.82 -6.35
C ASP A 205 3.09 -5.16 -4.99
N LEU A 206 2.53 -6.21 -4.35
CA LEU A 206 3.11 -6.93 -3.22
C LEU A 206 3.23 -8.40 -3.60
N VAL A 207 4.46 -8.89 -3.71
CA VAL A 207 4.70 -10.30 -4.00
C VAL A 207 5.15 -11.07 -2.77
N PRO A 208 4.70 -12.34 -2.60
CA PRO A 208 5.09 -13.14 -1.44
C PRO A 208 6.59 -13.41 -1.37
N GLY A 209 7.15 -13.34 -0.17
CA GLY A 209 8.57 -13.57 0.10
C GLY A 209 9.41 -12.29 0.06
N ARG A 210 10.68 -12.41 0.48
CA ARG A 210 11.68 -11.34 0.49
C ARG A 210 12.96 -11.75 -0.23
N SER A 211 12.85 -12.45 -1.34
CA SER A 211 13.99 -12.97 -2.08
C SER A 211 14.17 -12.27 -3.42
N GLY A 212 15.41 -12.26 -3.93
CA GLY A 212 15.68 -11.81 -5.29
C GLY A 212 14.85 -12.57 -6.33
N ALA A 213 14.62 -13.88 -6.12
CA ALA A 213 13.80 -14.71 -7.01
C ALA A 213 12.33 -14.27 -7.05
N ALA A 214 11.74 -13.82 -5.93
CA ALA A 214 10.38 -13.29 -5.92
C ALA A 214 10.26 -12.03 -6.78
N TYR A 215 11.21 -11.11 -6.63
CA TYR A 215 11.26 -9.87 -7.41
C TYR A 215 11.58 -10.14 -8.88
N GLN A 216 12.57 -10.99 -9.18
CA GLN A 216 12.92 -11.41 -10.52
C GLN A 216 11.73 -12.02 -11.24
N GLY A 217 10.99 -12.93 -10.58
CA GLY A 217 9.79 -13.53 -11.15
C GLY A 217 8.68 -12.53 -11.43
N TRP A 218 8.55 -11.46 -10.64
CA TRP A 218 7.62 -10.38 -10.92
C TRP A 218 8.04 -9.58 -12.16
N LEU A 219 9.31 -9.15 -12.23
CA LEU A 219 9.86 -8.40 -13.35
C LEU A 219 9.76 -9.19 -14.68
N ALA A 220 10.06 -10.49 -14.65
CA ALA A 220 10.00 -11.36 -15.83
C ALA A 220 8.58 -11.47 -16.43
N ARG A 221 7.53 -11.28 -15.64
CA ARG A 221 6.14 -11.28 -16.10
C ARG A 221 5.70 -9.96 -16.72
N GLN A 222 6.49 -8.89 -16.60
CA GLN A 222 6.14 -7.60 -17.17
C GLN A 222 6.41 -7.59 -18.70
N SER A 223 5.67 -6.72 -19.41
CA SER A 223 5.86 -6.54 -20.84
C SER A 223 7.28 -6.04 -21.16
N PRO A 224 7.81 -6.31 -22.36
CA PRO A 224 9.06 -5.71 -22.81
C PRO A 224 9.02 -4.18 -22.70
N ALA A 225 7.93 -3.53 -23.12
CA ALA A 225 7.77 -2.08 -23.05
C ALA A 225 7.88 -1.54 -21.60
N PHE A 226 7.34 -2.23 -20.61
CA PHE A 226 7.53 -1.88 -19.20
C PHE A 226 9.00 -2.00 -18.81
N ARG A 227 9.65 -3.13 -19.09
CA ARG A 227 11.04 -3.38 -18.70
C ARG A 227 12.02 -2.40 -19.35
N ASP A 228 11.82 -2.11 -20.63
CA ASP A 228 12.66 -1.17 -21.39
C ASP A 228 12.40 0.29 -20.98
N GLY A 229 11.23 0.59 -20.45
CA GLY A 229 10.84 1.91 -19.97
C GLY A 229 11.47 2.30 -18.61
N VAL A 230 11.89 1.33 -17.79
CA VAL A 230 12.46 1.60 -16.47
C VAL A 230 13.91 2.08 -16.59
N THR A 231 14.16 3.30 -16.17
CA THR A 231 15.50 3.93 -16.25
C THR A 231 16.25 3.90 -14.93
N THR A 232 15.56 3.87 -13.80
CA THR A 232 16.17 3.93 -12.46
C THR A 232 15.47 2.96 -11.52
N ALA A 233 16.22 2.26 -10.67
CA ALA A 233 15.69 1.41 -9.61
C ALA A 233 16.44 1.67 -8.29
N THR A 234 15.69 2.01 -7.24
CA THR A 234 16.19 2.26 -5.89
C THR A 234 15.94 1.07 -4.99
N LEU A 235 16.91 0.74 -4.15
CA LEU A 235 16.82 -0.39 -3.23
C LEU A 235 17.71 -0.21 -2.00
N ASP A 236 17.43 -1.00 -0.99
CA ASP A 236 18.31 -1.21 0.15
C ASP A 236 19.50 -2.10 -0.21
N PRO A 237 20.60 -2.12 0.57
CA PRO A 237 21.79 -2.91 0.25
C PRO A 237 21.53 -4.43 0.32
N PHE A 238 20.67 -4.94 -0.55
CA PHE A 238 20.32 -6.36 -0.67
C PHE A 238 20.64 -6.89 -2.07
N ARG A 239 21.65 -7.77 -2.16
CA ARG A 239 22.14 -8.33 -3.43
C ARG A 239 21.09 -9.05 -4.24
N GLY A 240 20.12 -9.71 -3.59
CA GLY A 240 19.05 -10.41 -4.29
C GLY A 240 18.25 -9.51 -5.22
N TYR A 241 17.90 -8.31 -4.76
CA TYR A 241 17.17 -7.34 -5.58
C TYR A 241 18.05 -6.73 -6.67
N ALA A 242 19.30 -6.39 -6.34
CA ALA A 242 20.23 -5.85 -7.34
C ALA A 242 20.49 -6.84 -8.50
N ASN A 243 20.66 -8.12 -8.20
CA ASN A 243 20.81 -9.16 -9.22
C ASN A 243 19.55 -9.30 -10.08
N ALA A 244 18.36 -9.32 -9.44
CA ALA A 244 17.09 -9.39 -10.17
C ALA A 244 16.92 -8.21 -11.15
N ILE A 245 17.33 -6.99 -10.75
CA ILE A 245 17.30 -5.82 -11.62
C ILE A 245 18.29 -5.98 -12.78
N ARG A 246 19.54 -6.34 -12.51
CA ARG A 246 20.55 -6.53 -13.58
C ARG A 246 20.13 -7.57 -14.60
N ASP A 247 19.50 -8.68 -14.15
CA ASP A 247 19.07 -9.76 -15.01
C ASP A 247 17.86 -9.39 -15.87
N GLN A 248 16.91 -8.63 -15.32
CA GLN A 248 15.62 -8.36 -15.98
C GLN A 248 15.52 -6.95 -16.59
N LEU A 249 16.33 -6.01 -16.12
CA LEU A 249 16.33 -4.60 -16.50
C LEU A 249 17.78 -4.13 -16.77
N PRO A 250 18.47 -4.70 -17.76
CA PRO A 250 19.93 -4.49 -17.95
C PRO A 250 20.32 -3.03 -18.25
N ALA A 251 19.41 -2.21 -18.78
CA ALA A 251 19.63 -0.79 -19.05
C ALA A 251 19.33 0.13 -17.85
N THR A 252 18.82 -0.42 -16.73
CA THR A 252 18.37 0.36 -15.59
C THR A 252 19.52 0.74 -14.67
N GLN A 253 19.63 2.03 -14.32
CA GLN A 253 20.57 2.51 -13.30
C GLN A 253 20.08 2.09 -11.90
N VAL A 254 20.87 1.25 -11.23
CA VAL A 254 20.63 0.85 -9.86
C VAL A 254 21.18 1.89 -8.90
N VAL A 255 20.40 2.31 -7.91
CA VAL A 255 20.77 3.30 -6.90
C VAL A 255 20.52 2.74 -5.51
N LEU A 256 21.54 2.77 -4.66
CA LEU A 256 21.36 2.46 -3.24
C LEU A 256 20.77 3.64 -2.49
N ASP A 257 19.86 3.32 -1.60
CA ASP A 257 19.25 4.33 -0.73
C ASP A 257 20.27 4.95 0.23
N ALA A 258 20.37 6.28 0.19
CA ALA A 258 21.29 7.07 1.00
C ALA A 258 21.07 6.86 2.50
N PHE A 259 19.80 6.79 2.95
CA PHE A 259 19.47 6.56 4.36
C PHE A 259 20.03 5.22 4.85
N HIS A 260 19.90 4.15 4.07
CA HIS A 260 20.42 2.84 4.43
C HIS A 260 21.94 2.78 4.44
N ILE A 261 22.61 3.51 3.55
CA ILE A 261 24.09 3.64 3.60
C ILE A 261 24.52 4.36 4.87
N VAL A 262 23.90 5.48 5.23
CA VAL A 262 24.18 6.19 6.48
C VAL A 262 23.88 5.34 7.70
N LYS A 263 22.81 4.54 7.68
CA LYS A 263 22.45 3.60 8.73
C LYS A 263 23.51 2.52 8.97
N LEU A 264 24.20 2.05 7.93
CA LEU A 264 25.35 1.16 8.10
C LEU A 264 26.46 1.84 8.90
N GLY A 265 26.67 3.14 8.74
CA GLY A 265 27.60 3.93 9.55
C GLY A 265 27.19 3.97 11.03
N THR A 266 25.92 4.20 11.35
CA THR A 266 25.47 4.17 12.76
C THR A 266 25.62 2.80 13.40
N GLN A 267 25.36 1.72 12.65
CA GLN A 267 25.56 0.34 13.10
C GLN A 267 27.04 0.06 13.40
N MET A 268 27.93 0.48 12.51
CA MET A 268 29.37 0.34 12.69
C MET A 268 29.85 1.06 13.96
N VAL A 269 29.42 2.30 14.22
CA VAL A 269 29.77 3.04 15.46
C VAL A 269 29.29 2.28 16.71
N ASP A 270 28.05 1.76 16.70
CA ASP A 270 27.52 1.01 17.86
C ASP A 270 28.25 -0.32 18.06
N GLU A 271 28.69 -0.99 17.02
CA GLU A 271 29.50 -2.20 17.10
C GLU A 271 30.88 -1.92 17.71
N VAL A 272 31.59 -0.88 17.24
CA VAL A 272 32.88 -0.45 17.84
C VAL A 272 32.69 -0.09 19.32
N ARG A 273 31.69 0.73 19.63
CA ARG A 273 31.35 1.10 21.01
C ARG A 273 31.14 -0.14 21.91
N ARG A 274 30.36 -1.11 21.43
CA ARG A 274 30.08 -2.34 22.21
C ARG A 274 31.32 -3.18 22.40
N ARG A 275 32.20 -3.29 21.39
CA ARG A 275 33.45 -4.02 21.49
C ARG A 275 34.41 -3.34 22.47
N VAL A 276 34.60 -2.03 22.36
CA VAL A 276 35.46 -1.27 23.29
C VAL A 276 34.95 -1.41 24.73
N GLN A 277 33.64 -1.28 24.96
CA GLN A 277 33.07 -1.51 26.29
C GLN A 277 33.29 -2.96 26.79
N GLN A 278 33.11 -3.95 25.94
CA GLN A 278 33.37 -5.34 26.31
C GLN A 278 34.83 -5.55 26.74
N ASN A 279 35.77 -4.90 26.02
CA ASN A 279 37.21 -5.02 26.31
C ASN A 279 37.60 -4.24 27.57
N THR A 280 36.99 -3.10 27.84
CA THR A 280 37.37 -2.22 28.97
C THR A 280 36.61 -2.52 30.25
N THR A 281 35.35 -2.94 30.18
CA THR A 281 34.46 -3.11 31.32
C THR A 281 33.94 -4.54 31.50
N GLY A 282 34.26 -5.47 30.60
CA GLY A 282 33.79 -6.85 30.61
C GLY A 282 32.33 -7.05 30.18
N HIS A 283 31.64 -6.00 29.71
CA HIS A 283 30.25 -6.07 29.25
C HIS A 283 29.95 -5.05 28.15
N ARG A 284 28.84 -5.22 27.39
CA ARG A 284 28.46 -4.40 26.22
C ARG A 284 27.84 -3.04 26.57
N GLY A 285 27.79 -2.67 27.82
CA GLY A 285 27.32 -1.39 28.32
C GLY A 285 26.16 -1.47 29.32
N ARG A 286 26.30 -0.71 30.42
CA ARG A 286 25.27 -0.48 31.44
C ARG A 286 24.99 0.99 31.59
N ALA A 287 23.89 1.34 32.24
CA ALA A 287 23.41 2.75 32.34
C ALA A 287 24.46 3.73 32.95
N GLY A 288 25.38 3.23 33.80
CA GLY A 288 26.45 4.02 34.42
C GLY A 288 27.66 4.27 33.53
N ASP A 289 27.88 3.49 32.50
CA ASP A 289 29.12 3.51 31.72
C ASP A 289 29.22 4.75 30.84
N PRO A 290 30.39 5.39 30.73
CA PRO A 290 30.60 6.60 29.93
C PRO A 290 30.13 6.45 28.49
N LEU A 291 30.58 5.44 27.76
CA LEU A 291 30.21 5.21 26.34
C LEU A 291 28.74 4.82 26.17
N TYR A 292 28.13 4.09 27.13
CA TYR A 292 26.72 3.74 27.04
C TYR A 292 25.83 4.98 27.20
N ARG A 293 26.21 5.92 28.04
CA ARG A 293 25.48 7.19 28.29
C ARG A 293 25.45 8.08 27.05
N ILE A 294 26.45 8.02 26.18
CA ILE A 294 26.56 8.82 24.94
C ILE A 294 26.06 8.09 23.70
N ARG A 295 25.58 6.86 23.78
CA ARG A 295 25.20 6.02 22.62
C ARG A 295 24.23 6.68 21.64
N ARG A 296 23.33 7.55 22.13
CA ARG A 296 22.39 8.30 21.28
C ARG A 296 23.07 9.47 20.56
N ALA A 297 23.98 10.16 21.23
CA ALA A 297 24.75 11.25 20.64
C ALA A 297 25.69 10.71 19.55
N LEU A 298 26.28 9.53 19.72
CA LEU A 298 27.11 8.86 18.72
C LEU A 298 26.36 8.54 17.39
N THR A 299 25.03 8.42 17.42
CA THR A 299 24.23 8.16 16.22
C THR A 299 23.56 9.43 15.66
N CYS A 300 23.80 10.57 16.27
CA CYS A 300 23.29 11.87 15.84
C CYS A 300 24.32 12.56 14.90
N GLY A 301 23.82 13.39 13.99
CA GLY A 301 24.70 14.30 13.23
C GLY A 301 25.26 15.38 14.14
N VAL A 302 26.54 15.71 13.91
CA VAL A 302 27.24 16.71 14.73
C VAL A 302 26.50 18.06 14.74
N GLU A 303 25.89 18.44 13.62
CA GLU A 303 25.13 19.68 13.44
C GLU A 303 23.80 19.73 14.22
N HIS A 304 23.34 18.59 14.74
CA HIS A 304 22.11 18.47 15.53
C HIS A 304 22.39 18.31 17.04
N LEU A 305 23.67 18.26 17.44
CA LEU A 305 24.05 18.19 18.84
C LEU A 305 23.91 19.58 19.50
N THR A 306 23.19 19.64 20.62
CA THR A 306 23.25 20.83 21.49
C THR A 306 24.64 20.92 22.16
N GLU A 307 25.08 22.12 22.57
CA GLU A 307 26.36 22.30 23.28
C GLU A 307 26.49 21.34 24.47
N ARG A 308 25.43 21.14 25.25
CA ARG A 308 25.41 20.20 26.35
C ARG A 308 25.58 18.73 25.90
N GLN A 309 25.04 18.38 24.73
CA GLN A 309 25.20 17.03 24.19
C GLN A 309 26.62 16.83 23.63
N ALA A 310 27.19 17.86 22.99
CA ALA A 310 28.56 17.83 22.49
C ALA A 310 29.58 17.70 23.64
N ALA A 311 29.49 18.53 24.70
CA ALA A 311 30.32 18.42 25.88
C ALA A 311 30.21 17.05 26.57
N ARG A 312 28.98 16.51 26.63
CA ARG A 312 28.76 15.16 27.18
C ARG A 312 29.36 14.05 26.31
N LEU A 313 29.32 14.21 24.98
CA LEU A 313 29.94 13.30 24.03
C LEU A 313 31.46 13.26 24.24
N GLU A 314 32.08 14.41 24.29
CA GLU A 314 33.52 14.58 24.54
C GLU A 314 33.93 13.96 25.88
N ALA A 315 33.28 14.32 26.95
CA ALA A 315 33.56 13.76 28.28
C ALA A 315 33.37 12.23 28.33
N GLY A 316 32.36 11.70 27.63
CA GLY A 316 32.09 10.26 27.57
C GLY A 316 33.14 9.48 26.78
N LEU A 317 33.64 10.07 25.68
CA LEU A 317 34.76 9.51 24.90
C LEU A 317 36.05 9.53 25.73
N ALA A 318 36.42 10.68 26.29
CA ALA A 318 37.62 10.79 27.13
C ALA A 318 37.66 9.81 28.30
N ALA A 319 36.51 9.51 28.92
CA ALA A 319 36.42 8.60 30.04
C ALA A 319 36.28 7.12 29.66
N GLY A 320 35.88 6.77 28.45
CA GLY A 320 35.51 5.40 28.09
C GLY A 320 36.17 4.82 26.86
N ASP A 321 36.92 5.62 26.09
CA ASP A 321 37.53 5.21 24.82
C ASP A 321 39.08 5.42 24.88
N PRO A 322 39.80 4.53 25.57
CA PRO A 322 41.22 4.70 25.87
C PRO A 322 42.15 4.68 24.63
N HIS A 323 41.66 4.24 23.48
CA HIS A 323 42.41 4.13 22.24
C HIS A 323 41.77 4.89 21.08
N ASP A 324 40.83 5.81 21.37
CA ASP A 324 40.11 6.65 20.40
C ASP A 324 39.37 5.86 19.29
N GLU A 325 39.12 4.57 19.48
CA GLU A 325 38.48 3.72 18.46
C GLU A 325 37.01 4.14 18.19
N VAL A 326 36.27 4.50 19.23
CA VAL A 326 34.90 4.99 19.12
C VAL A 326 34.86 6.38 18.52
N LEU A 327 35.84 7.24 18.88
CA LEU A 327 36.01 8.57 18.31
C LEU A 327 36.23 8.49 16.79
N VAL A 328 37.20 7.66 16.36
CA VAL A 328 37.51 7.43 14.93
C VAL A 328 36.28 6.88 14.20
N ALA A 329 35.59 5.91 14.79
CA ALA A 329 34.35 5.37 14.19
C ALA A 329 33.26 6.45 14.02
N TRP A 330 33.08 7.31 15.03
CA TRP A 330 32.15 8.41 14.96
C TRP A 330 32.54 9.44 13.88
N GLN A 331 33.81 9.80 13.78
CA GLN A 331 34.30 10.69 12.72
C GLN A 331 34.09 10.10 11.32
N CYS A 332 34.37 8.80 11.12
CA CYS A 332 34.08 8.10 9.88
C CYS A 332 32.57 8.12 9.53
N TYR A 333 31.71 7.95 10.52
CA TYR A 333 30.25 8.07 10.35
C TYR A 333 29.83 9.50 9.96
N GLN A 334 30.37 10.54 10.63
CA GLN A 334 30.08 11.92 10.27
C GLN A 334 30.53 12.23 8.83
N LYS A 335 31.70 11.74 8.42
CA LYS A 335 32.21 11.88 7.07
C LYS A 335 31.30 11.17 6.04
N LEU A 336 30.82 9.97 6.36
CA LEU A 336 29.86 9.24 5.52
C LEU A 336 28.53 9.99 5.37
N ARG A 337 28.01 10.62 6.43
CA ARG A 337 26.83 11.49 6.35
C ARG A 337 27.09 12.73 5.49
N ALA A 338 28.24 13.36 5.66
CA ALA A 338 28.61 14.56 4.92
C ALA A 338 28.59 14.35 3.38
N VAL A 339 28.76 13.11 2.91
CA VAL A 339 28.65 12.74 1.49
C VAL A 339 27.32 13.21 0.88
N TYR A 340 26.23 13.05 1.61
CA TYR A 340 24.88 13.37 1.16
C TYR A 340 24.38 14.77 1.53
N HIS A 341 25.22 15.54 2.25
CA HIS A 341 24.93 16.93 2.68
C HIS A 341 25.79 17.96 1.95
N GLN A 342 26.52 17.55 0.90
CA GLN A 342 27.31 18.47 0.11
C GLN A 342 26.43 19.40 -0.73
N PRO A 343 26.87 20.66 -0.99
CA PRO A 343 26.07 21.63 -1.72
C PRO A 343 25.83 21.26 -3.19
N THR A 344 26.68 20.41 -3.79
CA THR A 344 26.55 19.96 -5.18
C THR A 344 26.74 18.46 -5.31
N SER A 345 26.11 17.85 -6.34
CA SER A 345 26.32 16.43 -6.66
C SER A 345 27.79 16.11 -6.97
N THR A 346 28.53 17.05 -7.56
CA THR A 346 29.96 16.87 -7.88
C THR A 346 30.80 16.75 -6.62
N THR A 347 30.60 17.65 -5.64
CA THR A 347 31.36 17.61 -4.37
C THR A 347 30.93 16.40 -3.52
N GLY A 348 29.65 16.06 -3.52
CA GLY A 348 29.15 14.86 -2.86
C GLY A 348 29.76 13.58 -3.44
N ARG A 349 29.81 13.47 -4.76
CA ARG A 349 30.44 12.35 -5.45
C ARG A 349 31.92 12.23 -5.16
N ALA A 350 32.65 13.34 -5.17
CA ALA A 350 34.09 13.34 -4.85
C ALA A 350 34.36 12.84 -3.43
N LEU A 351 33.60 13.34 -2.45
CA LEU A 351 33.67 12.87 -1.06
C LEU A 351 33.26 11.41 -0.91
N ALA A 352 32.23 10.94 -1.65
CA ALA A 352 31.84 9.54 -1.66
C ALA A 352 33.00 8.63 -2.13
N VAL A 353 33.67 8.99 -3.20
CA VAL A 353 34.86 8.26 -3.71
C VAL A 353 35.94 8.19 -2.65
N GLU A 354 36.27 9.30 -2.01
CA GLU A 354 37.28 9.35 -0.95
C GLU A 354 36.91 8.42 0.24
N VAL A 355 35.67 8.47 0.70
CA VAL A 355 35.16 7.61 1.80
C VAL A 355 35.22 6.13 1.41
N ILE A 356 34.77 5.77 0.21
CA ILE A 356 34.79 4.39 -0.29
C ILE A 356 36.19 3.85 -0.39
N ASP A 357 37.15 4.68 -0.82
CA ASP A 357 38.53 4.27 -1.06
C ASP A 357 39.38 4.27 0.21
N SER A 358 39.00 4.99 1.27
CA SER A 358 39.77 5.09 2.52
C SER A 358 39.35 4.08 3.60
N LEU A 359 38.04 3.84 3.82
CA LEU A 359 37.60 3.12 4.99
C LEU A 359 38.03 1.64 5.04
N HIS A 360 38.22 0.99 3.90
CA HIS A 360 38.56 -0.45 3.84
C HIS A 360 39.95 -0.79 4.38
N THR A 361 40.84 0.18 4.48
CA THR A 361 42.21 0.01 5.00
C THR A 361 42.36 0.42 6.47
N CYS A 362 41.25 0.86 7.10
CA CYS A 362 41.29 1.24 8.51
C CYS A 362 41.69 0.06 9.41
N PRO A 363 42.55 0.27 10.43
CA PRO A 363 42.94 -0.79 11.34
C PRO A 363 41.80 -1.28 12.25
N ILE A 364 40.74 -0.49 12.42
CA ILE A 364 39.55 -0.87 13.19
C ILE A 364 38.67 -1.81 12.35
N PRO A 365 38.46 -3.07 12.78
CA PRO A 365 37.89 -4.11 11.93
C PRO A 365 36.45 -3.83 11.47
N GLU A 366 35.64 -3.18 12.28
CA GLU A 366 34.26 -2.81 11.93
C GLU A 366 34.24 -1.73 10.85
N ILE A 367 35.14 -0.75 10.92
CA ILE A 367 35.29 0.30 9.90
C ILE A 367 35.76 -0.32 8.59
N ALA A 368 36.79 -1.17 8.64
CA ALA A 368 37.28 -1.88 7.45
C ALA A 368 36.20 -2.75 6.80
N ARG A 369 35.35 -3.40 7.60
CA ARG A 369 34.22 -4.19 7.09
C ARG A 369 33.18 -3.31 6.40
N LEU A 370 32.84 -2.15 6.98
CA LEU A 370 32.00 -1.15 6.33
C LEU A 370 32.62 -0.70 5.02
N GLY A 371 33.91 -0.33 5.02
CA GLY A 371 34.64 0.08 3.83
C GLY A 371 34.59 -0.97 2.70
N ARG A 372 34.79 -2.26 3.02
CA ARG A 372 34.61 -3.34 2.02
C ARG A 372 33.19 -3.43 1.49
N THR A 373 32.18 -3.17 2.34
CA THR A 373 30.78 -3.14 1.93
C THR A 373 30.52 -1.97 0.98
N LEU A 374 30.99 -0.76 1.30
CA LEU A 374 30.87 0.42 0.43
C LEU A 374 31.57 0.21 -0.91
N ARG A 375 32.77 -0.36 -0.93
CA ARG A 375 33.47 -0.69 -2.19
C ARG A 375 32.71 -1.67 -3.07
N ARG A 376 32.05 -2.66 -2.45
CA ARG A 376 31.24 -3.64 -3.16
C ARG A 376 30.02 -3.01 -3.84
N TRP A 377 29.51 -1.92 -3.28
CA TRP A 377 28.37 -1.18 -3.77
C TRP A 377 28.73 0.16 -4.40
N ARG A 378 29.98 0.31 -4.82
CA ARG A 378 30.53 1.58 -5.33
C ARG A 378 29.65 2.21 -6.40
N GLU A 379 29.31 1.44 -7.41
CA GLU A 379 28.58 1.93 -8.58
C GLU A 379 27.17 2.40 -8.19
N GLU A 380 26.48 1.62 -7.39
CA GLU A 380 25.12 1.92 -6.94
C GLU A 380 25.08 3.11 -5.94
N ILE A 381 26.14 3.31 -5.14
CA ILE A 381 26.28 4.49 -4.28
C ILE A 381 26.54 5.74 -5.12
N LEU A 382 27.45 5.66 -6.08
CA LEU A 382 27.81 6.81 -6.94
C LEU A 382 26.68 7.18 -7.90
N ALA A 383 25.81 6.25 -8.26
CA ALA A 383 24.63 6.48 -9.07
C ALA A 383 23.64 7.49 -8.45
N TYR A 384 23.61 7.63 -7.12
CA TYR A 384 22.82 8.66 -6.44
C TYR A 384 23.10 10.07 -6.99
N PHE A 385 24.35 10.39 -7.26
CA PHE A 385 24.78 11.72 -7.72
C PHE A 385 24.49 11.97 -9.21
N HIS A 386 24.26 10.92 -9.99
CA HIS A 386 23.91 11.02 -11.41
C HIS A 386 22.38 11.01 -11.65
N THR A 387 21.63 10.62 -10.65
CA THR A 387 20.16 10.48 -10.73
C THR A 387 19.40 11.57 -9.97
N ASN A 388 20.06 12.71 -9.72
CA ASN A 388 19.50 13.83 -8.93
C ASN A 388 18.97 13.41 -7.56
N GLY A 389 19.72 12.55 -6.85
CA GLY A 389 19.38 12.14 -5.51
C GLY A 389 18.24 11.11 -5.42
N ALA A 390 18.11 10.23 -6.42
CA ALA A 390 17.13 9.14 -6.35
C ALA A 390 17.31 8.33 -5.05
N SER A 391 16.25 8.15 -4.29
CA SER A 391 16.25 7.48 -2.99
C SER A 391 15.06 6.56 -2.84
N ASN A 392 15.08 5.71 -1.81
CA ASN A 392 13.97 4.82 -1.47
C ASN A 392 12.94 5.47 -0.52
N GLY A 393 13.08 6.77 -0.21
CA GLY A 393 12.16 7.52 0.65
C GLY A 393 10.68 7.42 0.22
N PRO A 394 10.34 7.49 -1.08
CA PRO A 394 8.96 7.27 -1.52
C PRO A 394 8.42 5.85 -1.20
N THR A 395 9.29 4.83 -1.21
CA THR A 395 8.93 3.47 -0.77
C THR A 395 8.58 3.43 0.72
N GLU A 396 9.34 4.12 1.58
CA GLU A 396 9.04 4.21 3.00
C GLU A 396 7.68 4.89 3.26
N ALA A 397 7.36 5.95 2.50
CA ALA A 397 6.07 6.61 2.58
C ALA A 397 4.90 5.67 2.21
N VAL A 398 5.05 4.88 1.15
CA VAL A 398 4.07 3.85 0.74
C VAL A 398 3.96 2.76 1.80
N ASN A 399 5.07 2.28 2.36
CA ASN A 399 5.08 1.31 3.46
C ASN A 399 4.33 1.84 4.69
N GLY A 400 4.45 3.13 5.01
CA GLY A 400 3.67 3.79 6.06
C GLY A 400 2.16 3.73 5.84
N VAL A 401 1.70 3.94 4.60
CA VAL A 401 0.28 3.80 4.22
C VAL A 401 -0.19 2.36 4.37
N ILE A 402 0.60 1.40 3.89
CA ILE A 402 0.29 -0.03 3.99
C ILE A 402 0.20 -0.47 5.45
N GLU A 403 1.13 -0.02 6.30
CA GLU A 403 1.14 -0.34 7.73
C GLU A 403 -0.09 0.25 8.44
N THR A 404 -0.47 1.48 8.11
CA THR A 404 -1.70 2.12 8.65
C THR A 404 -2.94 1.30 8.27
N MET A 405 -3.09 0.92 7.01
CA MET A 405 -4.17 0.06 6.53
C MET A 405 -4.20 -1.29 7.27
N ARG A 406 -3.02 -1.91 7.48
CA ARG A 406 -2.90 -3.18 8.21
C ARG A 406 -3.36 -3.06 9.67
N ARG A 407 -3.00 -1.97 10.35
CA ARG A 407 -3.38 -1.70 11.74
C ARG A 407 -4.88 -1.41 11.87
N VAL A 408 -5.44 -0.59 10.99
CA VAL A 408 -6.87 -0.30 10.94
C VAL A 408 -7.69 -1.57 10.73
N ALA A 409 -7.22 -2.47 9.87
CA ALA A 409 -7.85 -3.78 9.64
C ALA A 409 -7.63 -4.79 10.78
N ARG A 410 -6.85 -4.46 11.82
CA ARG A 410 -6.45 -5.36 12.93
C ARG A 410 -5.73 -6.62 12.45
N GLY A 411 -4.99 -6.52 11.34
CA GLY A 411 -4.25 -7.60 10.70
C GLY A 411 -5.03 -8.38 9.66
N PHE A 412 -4.35 -9.31 9.01
CA PHE A 412 -4.88 -10.14 7.94
C PHE A 412 -4.54 -11.60 8.16
N ARG A 413 -5.43 -12.50 7.75
CA ARG A 413 -5.23 -13.96 7.75
C ARG A 413 -4.90 -14.50 6.37
N ASN A 414 -5.30 -13.77 5.31
CA ASN A 414 -5.14 -14.17 3.92
C ASN A 414 -4.22 -13.17 3.20
N PRO A 415 -3.08 -13.62 2.63
CA PRO A 415 -2.11 -12.75 1.97
C PRO A 415 -2.69 -12.06 0.70
N GLU A 416 -3.59 -12.72 -0.03
CA GLU A 416 -4.22 -12.10 -1.19
C GLU A 416 -5.18 -10.97 -0.76
N ASN A 417 -5.95 -11.14 0.29
CA ASN A 417 -6.79 -10.06 0.83
C ASN A 417 -5.93 -8.88 1.31
N TYR A 418 -4.77 -9.17 1.91
CA TYR A 418 -3.80 -8.15 2.28
C TYR A 418 -3.29 -7.40 1.05
N ARG A 419 -2.84 -8.12 0.02
CA ARG A 419 -2.36 -7.56 -1.25
C ARG A 419 -3.41 -6.65 -1.90
N LEU A 420 -4.65 -7.14 -2.07
CA LEU A 420 -5.75 -6.37 -2.66
C LEU A 420 -6.03 -5.07 -1.88
N ARG A 421 -6.08 -5.15 -0.55
CA ARG A 421 -6.30 -3.99 0.30
C ARG A 421 -5.16 -3.00 0.25
N ALA A 422 -3.91 -3.45 0.25
CA ALA A 422 -2.74 -2.60 0.14
C ALA A 422 -2.70 -1.86 -1.21
N LEU A 423 -3.02 -2.55 -2.31
CA LEU A 423 -3.09 -1.95 -3.64
C LEU A 423 -4.21 -0.91 -3.75
N MET A 424 -5.34 -1.11 -3.08
CA MET A 424 -6.38 -0.06 -3.01
C MET A 424 -5.94 1.14 -2.18
N ALA A 425 -5.25 0.92 -1.06
CA ALA A 425 -4.82 2.00 -0.17
C ALA A 425 -3.65 2.82 -0.73
N ALA A 426 -2.71 2.19 -1.42
CA ALA A 426 -1.44 2.79 -1.84
C ALA A 426 -1.19 2.74 -3.36
N GLY A 427 -2.06 2.13 -4.15
CA GLY A 427 -1.88 1.94 -5.60
C GLY A 427 -2.20 3.16 -6.48
N GLY A 428 -2.40 4.35 -5.90
CA GLY A 428 -2.68 5.58 -6.65
C GLY A 428 -4.17 5.83 -6.92
N HIS A 429 -5.07 5.09 -6.29
CA HIS A 429 -6.52 5.20 -6.52
C HIS A 429 -7.24 6.17 -5.57
N ARG A 430 -6.51 6.92 -4.76
CA ARG A 430 -7.10 7.88 -3.81
C ARG A 430 -7.34 9.23 -4.48
N PRO A 431 -8.58 9.77 -4.49
CA PRO A 431 -8.93 11.00 -5.20
C PRO A 431 -8.11 12.22 -4.78
N TRP A 432 -7.76 12.34 -3.49
CA TRP A 432 -6.97 13.46 -2.97
C TRP A 432 -5.46 13.36 -3.22
N ARG A 433 -4.99 12.29 -3.85
CA ARG A 433 -3.60 12.11 -4.28
C ARG A 433 -3.44 12.22 -5.80
N THR A 434 -4.51 12.46 -6.51
CA THR A 434 -4.46 12.97 -7.88
C THR A 434 -4.18 14.46 -7.80
N PRO A 435 -3.17 14.97 -8.51
CA PRO A 435 -2.85 16.39 -8.52
C PRO A 435 -4.03 17.24 -8.99
#